data_abe8841d15f1a6c9d8294e8bd196dad6
#
_entry.id   abe8841d15f1a6c9d8294e8bd196dad6
#
_cell.length_a   1.000
_cell.length_b   1.000
_cell.length_c   1.000
_cell.angle_alpha   90.00
_cell.angle_beta   90.00
_cell.angle_gamma   90.00
#
_symmetry.space_group_name_H-M   'P 1'
#
loop_
_entity.id
_entity.type
_entity.pdbx_description
1 polymer ?
#
loop_
_entity_poly.entity_id
_entity_poly.type
_entity_poly.pdbx_seq_one_letter_code
_entity_poly.pdbx_strand_id
1 'polypeptide(L)' 'MMSPFGNVLNTRETYSKFYQKIFTEVEVQFNSEDPAWIPLNTLLAMRQIYSKE' A
#
# COMPACT_ATOMS: atom_id res chain seq x y z
N MET A 1 -16.50 -7.66 6.96
CA MET A 1 -16.34 -7.64 5.49
C MET A 1 -14.88 -7.43 5.16
N MET A 2 -14.35 -8.28 4.31
CA MET A 2 -12.94 -8.16 3.91
C MET A 2 -12.78 -7.09 2.83
N SER A 3 -11.80 -6.24 3.05
CA SER A 3 -11.46 -5.23 2.05
C SER A 3 -10.75 -5.90 0.86
N PRO A 4 -11.09 -5.54 -0.39
CA PRO A 4 -10.36 -6.06 -1.53
C PRO A 4 -8.91 -5.60 -1.57
N PHE A 5 -8.57 -4.61 -0.74
CA PHE A 5 -7.21 -4.07 -0.67
C PHE A 5 -6.39 -4.71 0.44
N GLY A 6 -6.96 -5.70 1.14
CA GLY A 6 -6.29 -6.35 2.25
C GLY A 6 -6.29 -5.51 3.51
N ASN A 7 -5.47 -5.91 4.46
CA ASN A 7 -5.35 -5.24 5.75
C ASN A 7 -4.01 -4.55 5.85
N VAL A 8 -4.04 -3.28 6.27
CA VAL A 8 -2.79 -2.54 6.52
C VAL A 8 -2.30 -2.92 7.92
N LEU A 9 -1.10 -3.49 7.98
CA LEU A 9 -0.51 -3.95 9.24
C LEU A 9 0.41 -2.91 9.85
N ASN A 10 1.22 -2.25 9.03
CA ASN A 10 2.21 -1.28 9.49
C ASN A 10 2.43 -0.22 8.45
N THR A 11 3.06 0.88 8.87
CA THR A 11 3.49 1.94 7.97
C THR A 11 4.94 2.29 8.30
N ARG A 12 5.66 2.81 7.32
CA ARG A 12 7.02 3.30 7.53
C ARG A 12 7.36 4.35 6.48
N GLU A 13 8.37 5.15 6.77
CA GLU A 13 8.90 6.10 5.81
C GLU A 13 10.19 5.56 5.23
N THR A 14 10.34 5.72 3.91
CA THR A 14 11.49 5.20 3.17
C THR A 14 12.03 6.29 2.27
N TYR A 15 13.35 6.37 2.16
CA TYR A 15 13.98 7.34 1.27
C TYR A 15 14.18 6.72 -0.10
N SER A 16 13.69 7.41 -1.14
CA SER A 16 13.90 7.00 -2.51
C SER A 16 15.10 7.72 -3.10
N LYS A 17 16.14 6.96 -3.42
CA LYS A 17 17.32 7.54 -4.08
C LYS A 17 16.98 8.01 -5.48
N PHE A 18 16.04 7.34 -6.12
CA PHE A 18 15.67 7.68 -7.49
C PHE A 18 14.99 9.04 -7.56
N TYR A 19 14.03 9.28 -6.66
CA TYR A 19 13.30 10.55 -6.63
C TYR A 19 13.90 11.54 -5.64
N GLN A 20 14.87 11.10 -4.85
CA GLN A 20 15.56 11.95 -3.86
C GLN A 20 14.58 12.56 -2.86
N LYS A 21 13.65 11.75 -2.38
CA LYS A 21 12.70 12.20 -1.38
C LYS A 21 12.19 11.05 -0.55
N ILE A 22 11.61 11.39 0.60
CA ILE A 22 11.00 10.42 1.50
C ILE A 22 9.57 10.15 1.04
N PHE A 23 9.19 8.88 1.08
CA PHE A 23 7.81 8.50 0.79
C PHE A 23 7.35 7.48 1.82
N THR A 24 6.03 7.33 1.95
CA THR A 24 5.43 6.41 2.91
C THR A 24 5.13 5.09 2.24
N GLU A 25 5.52 4.00 2.91
CA GLU A 25 5.15 2.65 2.51
C GLU A 25 4.23 2.04 3.55
N VAL A 26 3.36 1.15 3.09
CA VAL A 26 2.45 0.42 3.98
C VAL A 26 2.68 -1.07 3.80
N GLU A 27 2.63 -1.79 4.90
CA GLU A 27 2.69 -3.24 4.88
C GLU A 27 1.27 -3.75 4.82
N VAL A 28 0.94 -4.45 3.74
CA VAL A 28 -0.43 -4.90 3.48
C VAL A 28 -0.44 -6.40 3.31
N GLN A 29 -1.39 -7.05 3.95
CA GLN A 29 -1.63 -8.47 3.77
C GLN A 29 -2.89 -8.65 2.94
N PHE A 30 -2.73 -9.30 1.78
CA PHE A 30 -3.83 -9.59 0.88
C PHE A 30 -4.27 -11.03 1.10
N ASN A 31 -5.49 -11.24 1.59
CA ASN A 31 -6.04 -12.57 1.83
C ASN A 31 -5.09 -13.38 2.71
N SER A 32 -4.68 -14.56 2.25
CA SER A 32 -3.80 -15.44 3.00
C SER A 32 -2.34 -15.38 2.53
N GLU A 33 -2.02 -14.43 1.68
CA GLU A 33 -0.66 -14.28 1.18
C GLU A 33 0.22 -13.58 2.22
N ASP A 34 1.54 -13.73 2.04
CA ASP A 34 2.48 -13.05 2.92
C ASP A 34 2.35 -11.54 2.77
N PRO A 35 2.53 -10.79 3.86
CA PRO A 35 2.49 -9.33 3.78
C PRO A 35 3.57 -8.78 2.87
N ALA A 36 3.26 -7.67 2.22
CA ALA A 36 4.19 -6.99 1.33
C ALA A 36 4.17 -5.50 1.59
N TRP A 37 5.33 -4.87 1.42
CA TRP A 37 5.43 -3.42 1.54
C TRP A 37 5.19 -2.79 0.18
N ILE A 38 4.24 -1.87 0.12
CA ILE A 38 3.93 -1.14 -1.11
C ILE A 38 3.87 0.36 -0.80
N PRO A 39 4.17 1.22 -1.79
CA PRO A 39 4.02 2.66 -1.56
C PRO A 39 2.56 3.02 -1.27
N LEU A 40 2.37 3.96 -0.35
CA LEU A 40 1.02 4.40 -0.01
C LEU A 40 0.28 4.92 -1.23
N ASN A 41 0.98 5.65 -2.11
CA ASN A 41 0.34 6.18 -3.31
C ASN A 41 -0.19 5.06 -4.21
N THR A 42 0.51 3.92 -4.25
CA THR A 42 0.06 2.77 -5.01
C THR A 42 -1.24 2.22 -4.44
N LEU A 43 -1.32 2.11 -3.12
CA LEU A 43 -2.54 1.62 -2.48
C LEU A 43 -3.71 2.57 -2.75
N LEU A 44 -3.47 3.87 -2.64
CA LEU A 44 -4.54 4.85 -2.89
C LEU A 44 -5.02 4.81 -4.33
N ALA A 45 -4.10 4.63 -5.28
CA ALA A 45 -4.47 4.52 -6.69
C ALA A 45 -5.33 3.28 -6.93
N MET A 46 -4.97 2.16 -6.30
CA MET A 46 -5.76 0.94 -6.41
C MET A 46 -7.18 1.14 -5.88
N ARG A 47 -7.30 1.82 -4.74
CA ARG A 47 -8.60 2.09 -4.15
C ARG A 47 -9.47 2.94 -5.08
N GLN A 48 -8.88 3.93 -5.75
CA GLN A 48 -9.62 4.77 -6.67
C GLN A 48 -10.15 3.97 -7.86
N ILE A 49 -9.34 3.06 -8.37
CA ILE A 49 -9.76 2.22 -9.50
C ILE A 49 -10.97 1.38 -9.11
N TYR A 50 -10.91 0.74 -7.94
CA TYR A 50 -12.00 -0.13 -7.51
C TYR A 50 -13.23 0.64 -7.07
N SER A 51 -13.06 1.85 -6.56
CA SER A 51 -14.20 2.59 -6.04
C SER A 51 -15.05 3.24 -7.11
N LYS A 52 -14.61 3.18 -8.36
CA LYS A 52 -15.41 3.71 -9.47
C LYS A 52 -16.49 2.74 -9.93
N GLU A 53 -16.49 1.57 -9.42
CA GLU A 53 -17.49 0.55 -9.77
C GLU A 53 -18.89 0.94 -9.32
#